data_9756c55807e341beb6c9f161a4574465
#
_entry.id   9756c55807e341beb6c9f161a4574465
#
_cell.length_a   1.000
_cell.length_b   1.000
_cell.length_c   1.000
_cell.angle_alpha   90.00
_cell.angle_beta   90.00
_cell.angle_gamma   90.00
#
_symmetry.space_group_name_H-M   'P 1'
#
loop_
_entity.id
_entity.type
_entity.pdbx_description
1 polymer ?
#
loop_
_entity_poly.entity_id
_entity_poly.type
_entity_poly.pdbx_seq_one_letter_code
_entity_poly.pdbx_strand_id
1 'polypeptide(L)'
;MTFKPQPVTRAREQVETQIREAILSGTFKRGEKLPSEAELAENFAVSRTTVREALRSLAAAGLIFKVPGASGGSFVQVIDYRSLGGVLGESIVNTLRLGTVEYDEVAQVRRLLELPSAKLAAMNHTEEDIETLRSVVDRQKEITVDHPEVPRLDINFHSAIGDASGNRVLASFVTALHHATRPVLAKHLDAKAGRDTVRQHAAIVEAISEGDAEAAAGAMEEHLNYLQRLRDVHDEPATSNGSRKQESS
;
A
#
# COMPACT_ATOMS: atom_id res chain seq x y z
N MET A 1 -13.89 -53.99 14.07
CA MET A 1 -12.94 -52.92 13.70
C MET A 1 -13.58 -52.02 12.67
N THR A 2 -13.81 -50.77 12.98
CA THR A 2 -14.47 -49.84 12.05
C THR A 2 -13.38 -49.19 11.20
N PHE A 3 -13.37 -49.46 9.90
CA PHE A 3 -12.47 -48.77 8.94
C PHE A 3 -12.81 -47.27 8.95
N LYS A 4 -11.83 -46.42 9.30
CA LYS A 4 -11.93 -44.97 9.19
C LYS A 4 -11.01 -44.52 8.05
N PRO A 5 -11.54 -44.23 6.86
CA PRO A 5 -10.72 -43.75 5.74
C PRO A 5 -10.12 -42.40 6.10
N GLN A 6 -8.83 -42.22 5.77
CA GLN A 6 -8.20 -40.89 5.80
C GLN A 6 -8.39 -40.23 4.43
N PRO A 7 -8.59 -38.90 4.37
CA PRO A 7 -8.67 -38.17 3.11
C PRO A 7 -7.40 -38.38 2.28
N VAL A 8 -7.58 -38.81 1.02
CA VAL A 8 -6.44 -38.91 0.08
C VAL A 8 -6.10 -37.51 -0.42
N THR A 9 -4.99 -36.98 0.01
CA THR A 9 -4.47 -35.68 -0.50
C THR A 9 -4.07 -35.85 -1.96
N ARG A 10 -4.55 -34.94 -2.83
CA ARG A 10 -4.18 -35.00 -4.25
C ARG A 10 -2.70 -34.72 -4.41
N ALA A 11 -2.01 -35.41 -5.33
CA ALA A 11 -0.58 -35.25 -5.57
C ALA A 11 -0.18 -33.77 -5.78
N ARG A 12 -1.04 -32.98 -6.45
CA ARG A 12 -0.86 -31.53 -6.64
C ARG A 12 -0.75 -30.80 -5.30
N GLU A 13 -1.65 -31.08 -4.36
CA GLU A 13 -1.70 -30.41 -3.06
C GLU A 13 -0.48 -30.75 -2.20
N GLN A 14 -0.01 -32.00 -2.28
CA GLN A 14 1.22 -32.41 -1.58
C GLN A 14 2.46 -31.71 -2.13
N VAL A 15 2.60 -31.61 -3.46
CA VAL A 15 3.69 -30.87 -4.11
C VAL A 15 3.63 -29.38 -3.73
N GLU A 16 2.45 -28.77 -3.80
CA GLU A 16 2.26 -27.36 -3.41
C GLU A 16 2.66 -27.12 -1.96
N THR A 17 2.17 -27.95 -1.02
CA THR A 17 2.47 -27.82 0.41
C THR A 17 3.96 -27.95 0.69
N GLN A 18 4.64 -28.94 0.13
CA GLN A 18 6.06 -29.14 0.38
C GLN A 18 6.92 -27.99 -0.18
N ILE A 19 6.62 -27.49 -1.39
CA ILE A 19 7.33 -26.34 -1.94
C ILE A 19 7.04 -25.07 -1.10
N ARG A 20 5.79 -24.86 -0.69
CA ARG A 20 5.39 -23.78 0.21
C ARG A 20 6.17 -23.78 1.51
N GLU A 21 6.26 -24.94 2.17
CA GLU A 21 7.01 -25.11 3.40
C GLU A 21 8.51 -24.86 3.19
N ALA A 22 9.08 -25.33 2.08
CA ALA A 22 10.48 -25.09 1.74
C ALA A 22 10.77 -23.60 1.50
N ILE A 23 9.83 -22.85 0.92
CA ILE A 23 9.93 -21.39 0.77
C ILE A 23 9.82 -20.70 2.15
N LEU A 24 8.80 -21.03 2.93
CA LEU A 24 8.53 -20.37 4.21
C LEU A 24 9.60 -20.67 5.27
N SER A 25 10.20 -21.88 5.24
CA SER A 25 11.33 -22.23 6.11
C SER A 25 12.68 -21.62 5.68
N GLY A 26 12.75 -21.02 4.47
CA GLY A 26 13.97 -20.46 3.92
C GLY A 26 14.91 -21.50 3.28
N THR A 27 14.45 -22.73 3.09
CA THR A 27 15.18 -23.76 2.31
C THR A 27 15.43 -23.26 0.88
N PHE A 28 14.40 -22.67 0.26
CA PHE A 28 14.56 -21.82 -0.92
C PHE A 28 14.64 -20.37 -0.48
N LYS A 29 15.72 -19.69 -0.86
CA LYS A 29 15.96 -18.29 -0.48
C LYS A 29 15.11 -17.33 -1.33
N ARG A 30 14.86 -16.15 -0.81
CA ARG A 30 14.19 -15.08 -1.53
C ARG A 30 14.93 -14.73 -2.82
N GLY A 31 14.21 -14.65 -3.94
CA GLY A 31 14.76 -14.41 -5.27
C GLY A 31 15.45 -15.63 -5.90
N GLU A 32 15.54 -16.77 -5.20
CA GLU A 32 16.15 -17.98 -5.70
C GLU A 32 15.30 -18.62 -6.81
N LYS A 33 15.95 -19.14 -7.82
CA LYS A 33 15.31 -19.91 -8.89
C LYS A 33 14.97 -21.30 -8.36
N LEU A 34 13.71 -21.69 -8.45
CA LEU A 34 13.29 -23.06 -8.15
C LEU A 34 13.80 -24.03 -9.21
N PRO A 35 13.97 -25.31 -8.87
CA PRO A 35 14.22 -26.35 -9.86
C PRO A 35 13.16 -26.33 -10.96
N SER A 36 13.55 -26.77 -12.16
CA SER A 36 12.64 -26.78 -13.31
C SER A 36 11.42 -27.69 -13.09
N GLU A 37 10.35 -27.46 -13.85
CA GLU A 37 9.15 -28.33 -13.83
C GLU A 37 9.50 -29.78 -14.07
N ALA A 38 10.57 -30.06 -14.84
CA ALA A 38 11.04 -31.42 -15.13
C ALA A 38 11.74 -32.06 -13.91
N GLU A 39 12.68 -31.33 -13.29
CA GLU A 39 13.40 -31.80 -12.11
C GLU A 39 12.45 -31.99 -10.92
N LEU A 40 11.51 -31.05 -10.71
CA LEU A 40 10.49 -31.20 -9.67
C LEU A 40 9.57 -32.41 -9.92
N ALA A 41 9.19 -32.67 -11.18
CA ALA A 41 8.36 -33.81 -11.53
C ALA A 41 9.08 -35.13 -11.26
N GLU A 42 10.38 -35.20 -11.54
CA GLU A 42 11.24 -36.36 -11.23
C GLU A 42 11.37 -36.52 -9.70
N ASN A 43 11.72 -35.45 -8.96
CA ASN A 43 11.95 -35.50 -7.52
C ASN A 43 10.67 -35.88 -6.72
N PHE A 44 9.51 -35.43 -7.17
CA PHE A 44 8.23 -35.76 -6.54
C PHE A 44 7.58 -37.04 -7.10
N ALA A 45 8.16 -37.65 -8.10
CA ALA A 45 7.60 -38.81 -8.81
C ALA A 45 6.16 -38.59 -9.33
N VAL A 46 5.89 -37.37 -9.89
CA VAL A 46 4.59 -36.97 -10.43
C VAL A 46 4.71 -36.48 -11.87
N SER A 47 3.57 -36.22 -12.52
CA SER A 47 3.57 -35.65 -13.87
C SER A 47 4.04 -34.17 -13.86
N ARG A 48 4.65 -33.71 -14.97
CA ARG A 48 4.98 -32.27 -15.16
C ARG A 48 3.74 -31.38 -15.08
N THR A 49 2.57 -31.86 -15.48
CA THR A 49 1.30 -31.14 -15.37
C THR A 49 0.93 -30.91 -13.91
N THR A 50 1.10 -31.92 -13.04
CA THR A 50 0.86 -31.82 -11.59
C THR A 50 1.74 -30.75 -10.97
N VAL A 51 3.04 -30.72 -11.30
CA VAL A 51 3.98 -29.69 -10.83
C VAL A 51 3.59 -28.30 -11.35
N ARG A 52 3.27 -28.20 -12.63
CA ARG A 52 2.88 -26.91 -13.25
C ARG A 52 1.67 -26.31 -12.56
N GLU A 53 0.68 -27.11 -12.20
CA GLU A 53 -0.50 -26.66 -11.49
C GLU A 53 -0.20 -26.27 -10.04
N ALA A 54 0.66 -26.99 -9.34
CA ALA A 54 1.14 -26.61 -8.02
C ALA A 54 1.89 -25.26 -8.06
N LEU A 55 2.79 -25.09 -9.03
CA LEU A 55 3.50 -23.82 -9.23
C LEU A 55 2.58 -22.66 -9.64
N ARG A 56 1.49 -22.93 -10.38
CA ARG A 56 0.47 -21.91 -10.67
C ARG A 56 -0.25 -21.48 -9.40
N SER A 57 -0.60 -22.42 -8.53
CA SER A 57 -1.24 -22.12 -7.24
C SER A 57 -0.32 -21.29 -6.36
N LEU A 58 0.98 -21.65 -6.27
CA LEU A 58 1.98 -20.90 -5.52
C LEU A 58 2.20 -19.48 -6.09
N ALA A 59 2.15 -19.33 -7.41
CA ALA A 59 2.22 -18.01 -8.05
C ALA A 59 0.97 -17.18 -7.78
N ALA A 60 -0.21 -17.76 -7.83
CA ALA A 60 -1.46 -17.09 -7.46
C ALA A 60 -1.49 -16.67 -5.97
N ALA A 61 -0.82 -17.46 -5.11
CA ALA A 61 -0.62 -17.12 -3.69
C ALA A 61 0.52 -16.10 -3.46
N GLY A 62 1.18 -15.59 -4.52
CA GLY A 62 2.25 -14.61 -4.42
C GLY A 62 3.56 -15.14 -3.81
N LEU A 63 3.74 -16.45 -3.70
CA LEU A 63 4.97 -17.03 -3.14
C LEU A 63 6.11 -17.17 -4.15
N ILE A 64 5.76 -17.25 -5.43
CA ILE A 64 6.71 -17.31 -6.55
C ILE A 64 6.24 -16.41 -7.70
N PHE A 65 7.17 -16.06 -8.58
CA PHE A 65 6.85 -15.43 -9.86
C PHE A 65 7.51 -16.18 -11.01
N LYS A 66 6.95 -16.06 -12.21
CA LYS A 66 7.45 -16.72 -13.42
C LYS A 66 8.13 -15.72 -14.34
N VAL A 67 9.34 -16.07 -14.79
CA VAL A 67 10.06 -15.34 -15.82
C VAL A 67 9.98 -16.16 -17.10
N PRO A 68 9.46 -15.62 -18.22
CA PRO A 68 9.42 -16.32 -19.50
C PRO A 68 10.80 -16.38 -20.16
N GLY A 69 10.97 -17.33 -21.11
CA GLY A 69 12.17 -17.44 -21.94
C GLY A 69 13.10 -18.61 -21.56
N ALA A 70 14.17 -18.80 -22.36
CA ALA A 70 15.09 -19.93 -22.22
C ALA A 70 15.87 -19.92 -20.89
N SER A 71 16.22 -18.76 -20.37
CA SER A 71 16.82 -18.58 -19.04
C SER A 71 15.79 -18.39 -17.92
N GLY A 72 14.50 -18.39 -18.26
CA GLY A 72 13.39 -18.17 -17.33
C GLY A 72 13.19 -19.31 -16.35
N GLY A 73 12.05 -19.27 -15.66
CA GLY A 73 11.66 -20.27 -14.66
C GLY A 73 10.76 -19.70 -13.59
N SER A 74 10.58 -20.45 -12.52
CA SER A 74 9.89 -20.00 -11.32
C SER A 74 10.92 -19.54 -10.30
N PHE A 75 10.68 -18.39 -9.69
CA PHE A 75 11.56 -17.77 -8.70
C PHE A 75 10.77 -17.51 -7.42
N VAL A 76 11.41 -17.66 -6.27
CA VAL A 76 10.81 -17.33 -4.98
C VAL A 76 10.56 -15.83 -4.91
N GLN A 77 9.33 -15.44 -4.57
CA GLN A 77 8.95 -14.04 -4.46
C GLN A 77 9.71 -13.38 -3.31
N VAL A 78 10.21 -12.18 -3.55
CA VAL A 78 10.71 -11.31 -2.48
C VAL A 78 9.49 -10.59 -1.92
N ILE A 79 8.84 -11.21 -0.93
CA ILE A 79 7.73 -10.58 -0.23
C ILE A 79 8.32 -9.75 0.90
N ASP A 80 8.23 -8.45 0.77
CA ASP A 80 8.50 -7.50 1.84
C ASP A 80 7.18 -6.80 2.25
N TYR A 81 7.24 -6.06 3.33
CA TYR A 81 6.07 -5.32 3.81
C TYR A 81 5.63 -4.20 2.84
N ARG A 82 6.52 -3.69 1.99
CA ARG A 82 6.18 -2.69 0.96
C ARG A 82 5.37 -3.31 -0.17
N SER A 83 5.72 -4.54 -0.59
CA SER A 83 4.92 -5.32 -1.55
C SER A 83 3.50 -5.56 -1.04
N LEU A 84 3.34 -5.82 0.27
CA LEU A 84 2.03 -5.97 0.89
C LEU A 84 1.19 -4.71 0.75
N GLY A 85 1.78 -3.53 1.00
CA GLY A 85 1.13 -2.23 0.82
C GLY A 85 0.61 -2.04 -0.61
N GLY A 86 1.38 -2.41 -1.63
CA GLY A 86 0.97 -2.35 -3.03
C GLY A 86 -0.24 -3.24 -3.33
N VAL A 87 -0.22 -4.50 -2.92
CA VAL A 87 -1.33 -5.45 -3.14
C VAL A 87 -2.62 -5.00 -2.44
N LEU A 88 -2.52 -4.56 -1.19
CA LEU A 88 -3.65 -4.03 -0.44
C LEU A 88 -4.20 -2.74 -1.08
N GLY A 89 -3.32 -1.84 -1.51
CA GLY A 89 -3.70 -0.60 -2.18
C GLY A 89 -4.50 -0.84 -3.45
N GLU A 90 -4.03 -1.72 -4.34
CA GLU A 90 -4.77 -2.12 -5.54
C GLU A 90 -6.15 -2.70 -5.20
N SER A 91 -6.24 -3.53 -4.16
CA SER A 91 -7.51 -4.12 -3.73
C SER A 91 -8.48 -3.04 -3.26
N ILE A 92 -8.03 -2.06 -2.46
CA ILE A 92 -8.84 -0.94 -2.00
C ILE A 92 -9.27 -0.04 -3.17
N VAL A 93 -8.37 0.26 -4.12
CA VAL A 93 -8.69 1.00 -5.36
C VAL A 93 -9.85 0.32 -6.11
N ASN A 94 -9.78 -0.99 -6.26
CA ASN A 94 -10.82 -1.75 -6.97
C ASN A 94 -12.16 -1.71 -6.24
N THR A 95 -12.19 -1.83 -4.91
CA THR A 95 -13.43 -1.75 -4.12
C THR A 95 -14.05 -0.36 -4.17
N LEU A 96 -13.24 0.71 -4.13
CA LEU A 96 -13.70 2.10 -4.32
C LEU A 96 -14.29 2.31 -5.73
N ARG A 97 -13.62 1.81 -6.78
CA ARG A 97 -14.11 1.94 -8.16
C ARG A 97 -15.40 1.18 -8.43
N LEU A 98 -15.61 0.06 -7.74
CA LEU A 98 -16.84 -0.75 -7.81
C LEU A 98 -17.97 -0.18 -6.93
N GLY A 99 -17.70 0.86 -6.14
CA GLY A 99 -18.69 1.46 -5.24
C GLY A 99 -19.13 0.55 -4.08
N THR A 100 -18.30 -0.43 -3.71
CA THR A 100 -18.56 -1.32 -2.56
C THR A 100 -17.97 -0.81 -1.25
N VAL A 101 -17.11 0.21 -1.34
CA VAL A 101 -16.52 0.96 -0.23
C VAL A 101 -16.53 2.44 -0.61
N GLU A 102 -16.86 3.30 0.34
CA GLU A 102 -16.87 4.74 0.17
C GLU A 102 -15.52 5.37 0.56
N TYR A 103 -15.20 6.51 -0.06
CA TYR A 103 -13.97 7.23 0.27
C TYR A 103 -13.89 7.60 1.75
N ASP A 104 -15.00 7.96 2.37
CA ASP A 104 -15.05 8.34 3.78
C ASP A 104 -14.68 7.21 4.73
N GLU A 105 -15.03 5.97 4.38
CA GLU A 105 -14.62 4.80 5.15
C GLU A 105 -13.09 4.65 5.12
N VAL A 106 -12.48 4.85 3.95
CA VAL A 106 -11.01 4.83 3.81
C VAL A 106 -10.38 6.01 4.57
N ALA A 107 -10.95 7.20 4.50
CA ALA A 107 -10.46 8.39 5.22
C ALA A 107 -10.52 8.20 6.74
N GLN A 108 -11.55 7.53 7.26
CA GLN A 108 -11.63 7.17 8.68
C GLN A 108 -10.51 6.22 9.09
N VAL A 109 -10.23 5.18 8.29
CA VAL A 109 -9.14 4.23 8.55
C VAL A 109 -7.78 4.92 8.47
N ARG A 110 -7.57 5.85 7.51
CA ARG A 110 -6.35 6.67 7.46
C ARG A 110 -6.11 7.38 8.79
N ARG A 111 -7.12 8.02 9.34
CA ARG A 111 -7.04 8.74 10.63
C ARG A 111 -6.65 7.81 11.78
N LEU A 112 -7.24 6.61 11.82
CA LEU A 112 -6.95 5.59 12.83
C LEU A 112 -5.52 5.05 12.76
N LEU A 113 -4.87 5.09 11.60
CA LEU A 113 -3.53 4.54 11.40
C LEU A 113 -2.44 5.61 11.30
N GLU A 114 -2.70 6.74 10.66
CA GLU A 114 -1.67 7.75 10.41
C GLU A 114 -1.35 8.60 11.64
N LEU A 115 -2.32 8.90 12.50
CA LEU A 115 -2.05 9.60 13.76
C LEU A 115 -1.12 8.78 14.68
N PRO A 116 -1.42 7.51 14.99
CA PRO A 116 -0.49 6.67 15.74
C PRO A 116 0.85 6.46 15.01
N SER A 117 0.84 6.43 13.67
CA SER A 117 2.07 6.29 12.87
C SER A 117 3.00 7.49 13.09
N ALA A 118 2.47 8.71 13.07
CA ALA A 118 3.25 9.92 13.33
C ALA A 118 3.78 9.96 14.77
N LYS A 119 2.98 9.55 15.77
CA LYS A 119 3.45 9.41 17.16
C LYS A 119 4.62 8.43 17.29
N LEU A 120 4.48 7.26 16.70
CA LEU A 120 5.51 6.23 16.74
C LEU A 120 6.75 6.68 15.97
N ALA A 121 6.59 7.38 14.84
CA ALA A 121 7.72 7.94 14.09
C ALA A 121 8.50 8.94 14.94
N ALA A 122 7.84 9.83 15.68
CA ALA A 122 8.51 10.76 16.58
C ALA A 122 9.30 10.03 17.69
N MET A 123 8.82 8.87 18.14
CA MET A 123 9.48 8.10 19.22
C MET A 123 10.61 7.19 18.70
N ASN A 124 10.56 6.74 17.45
CA ASN A 124 11.39 5.63 16.95
C ASN A 124 12.28 5.98 15.76
N HIS A 125 12.12 7.17 15.15
CA HIS A 125 12.86 7.55 13.95
C HIS A 125 14.38 7.47 14.14
N THR A 126 15.06 7.23 13.03
CA THR A 126 16.51 7.39 12.89
C THR A 126 16.83 8.69 12.17
N GLU A 127 18.09 9.14 12.19
CA GLU A 127 18.54 10.29 11.39
C GLU A 127 18.29 10.07 9.89
N GLU A 128 18.46 8.83 9.40
CA GLU A 128 18.20 8.47 7.99
C GLU A 128 16.72 8.64 7.62
N ASP A 129 15.80 8.33 8.55
CA ASP A 129 14.38 8.55 8.34
C ASP A 129 14.05 10.04 8.21
N ILE A 130 14.65 10.88 9.07
CA ILE A 130 14.48 12.35 9.00
C ILE A 130 15.06 12.92 7.72
N GLU A 131 16.24 12.48 7.29
CA GLU A 131 16.83 12.89 6.01
C GLU A 131 15.92 12.51 4.84
N THR A 132 15.34 11.30 4.89
CA THR A 132 14.39 10.82 3.88
C THR A 132 13.14 11.70 3.83
N LEU A 133 12.53 11.98 4.97
CA LEU A 133 11.34 12.84 5.08
C LEU A 133 11.62 14.26 4.58
N ARG A 134 12.72 14.86 5.00
CA ARG A 134 13.14 16.19 4.55
C ARG A 134 13.36 16.23 3.04
N SER A 135 14.04 15.24 2.47
CA SER A 135 14.30 15.19 1.02
C SER A 135 13.01 15.14 0.20
N VAL A 136 11.99 14.40 0.68
CA VAL A 136 10.69 14.35 0.02
C VAL A 136 9.98 15.70 0.09
N VAL A 137 9.96 16.34 1.26
CA VAL A 137 9.35 17.68 1.44
C VAL A 137 10.06 18.73 0.61
N ASP A 138 11.38 18.72 0.56
CA ASP A 138 12.16 19.67 -0.25
C ASP A 138 11.87 19.48 -1.74
N ARG A 139 11.77 18.25 -2.21
CA ARG A 139 11.34 18.00 -3.59
C ARG A 139 9.92 18.48 -3.85
N GLN A 140 9.00 18.35 -2.89
CA GLN A 140 7.64 18.88 -3.01
C GLN A 140 7.62 20.42 -3.11
N LYS A 141 8.53 21.13 -2.44
CA LYS A 141 8.67 22.61 -2.53
C LYS A 141 9.16 23.10 -3.90
N GLU A 142 9.95 22.27 -4.61
CA GLU A 142 10.54 22.62 -5.91
C GLU A 142 9.56 22.53 -7.08
N ILE A 143 8.45 21.79 -6.93
CA ILE A 143 7.54 21.48 -8.02
C ILE A 143 6.16 22.12 -7.83
N THR A 144 5.44 22.30 -8.94
CA THR A 144 4.05 22.76 -8.90
C THR A 144 3.09 21.61 -8.67
N VAL A 145 1.86 21.91 -8.25
CA VAL A 145 0.81 20.92 -7.98
C VAL A 145 0.48 20.04 -9.19
N ASP A 146 0.66 20.54 -10.39
CA ASP A 146 0.39 19.81 -11.65
C ASP A 146 1.54 18.89 -12.08
N HIS A 147 2.66 18.91 -11.35
CA HIS A 147 3.82 18.11 -11.72
C HIS A 147 3.51 16.60 -11.56
N PRO A 148 3.90 15.75 -12.55
CA PRO A 148 3.55 14.33 -12.53
C PRO A 148 4.14 13.52 -11.36
N GLU A 149 5.14 14.07 -10.66
CA GLU A 149 5.70 13.45 -9.46
C GLU A 149 4.87 13.67 -8.19
N VAL A 150 3.98 14.67 -8.15
CA VAL A 150 3.21 15.03 -6.94
C VAL A 150 2.48 13.82 -6.34
N PRO A 151 1.77 12.96 -7.11
CA PRO A 151 1.16 11.77 -6.56
C PRO A 151 2.13 10.83 -5.86
N ARG A 152 3.27 10.60 -6.47
CA ARG A 152 4.29 9.69 -5.94
C ARG A 152 4.96 10.25 -4.69
N LEU A 153 5.25 11.55 -4.67
CA LEU A 153 5.87 12.22 -3.52
C LEU A 153 4.94 12.21 -2.29
N ASP A 154 3.65 12.36 -2.48
CA ASP A 154 2.67 12.26 -1.40
C ASP A 154 2.65 10.86 -0.78
N ILE A 155 2.55 9.81 -1.63
CA ILE A 155 2.64 8.43 -1.17
C ILE A 155 3.96 8.17 -0.45
N ASN A 156 5.08 8.63 -1.01
CA ASN A 156 6.42 8.45 -0.42
C ASN A 156 6.53 9.13 0.96
N PHE A 157 5.96 10.32 1.11
CA PHE A 157 5.94 11.06 2.37
C PHE A 157 5.27 10.26 3.51
N HIS A 158 4.03 9.84 3.29
CA HIS A 158 3.29 9.10 4.31
C HIS A 158 3.84 7.69 4.53
N SER A 159 4.36 7.05 3.48
CA SER A 159 5.05 5.77 3.60
C SER A 159 6.32 5.89 4.45
N ALA A 160 7.09 6.97 4.28
CA ALA A 160 8.29 7.22 5.07
C ALA A 160 7.96 7.45 6.57
N ILE A 161 6.84 8.13 6.88
CA ILE A 161 6.35 8.22 8.28
C ILE A 161 6.00 6.83 8.80
N GLY A 162 5.33 6.00 7.98
CA GLY A 162 5.05 4.61 8.31
C GLY A 162 6.33 3.81 8.61
N ASP A 163 7.34 3.95 7.78
CA ASP A 163 8.64 3.27 7.96
C ASP A 163 9.33 3.76 9.25
N ALA A 164 9.38 5.08 9.48
CA ALA A 164 9.95 5.70 10.68
C ALA A 164 9.22 5.29 11.98
N SER A 165 7.96 4.84 11.89
CA SER A 165 7.22 4.32 13.05
C SER A 165 7.85 3.06 13.66
N GLY A 166 8.75 2.37 12.94
CA GLY A 166 9.33 1.09 13.33
C GLY A 166 8.39 -0.11 13.18
N ASN A 167 7.12 0.11 12.80
CA ASN A 167 6.12 -0.94 12.61
C ASN A 167 5.86 -1.20 11.13
N ARG A 168 6.50 -2.22 10.58
CA ARG A 168 6.41 -2.57 9.15
C ARG A 168 5.01 -2.94 8.68
N VAL A 169 4.16 -3.49 9.55
CA VAL A 169 2.77 -3.81 9.21
C VAL A 169 1.97 -2.52 9.09
N LEU A 170 2.12 -1.60 10.04
CA LEU A 170 1.51 -0.28 10.00
C LEU A 170 1.93 0.49 8.75
N ALA A 171 3.23 0.50 8.41
CA ALA A 171 3.76 1.10 7.18
C ALA A 171 3.08 0.55 5.92
N SER A 172 2.85 -0.78 5.86
CA SER A 172 2.15 -1.40 4.73
C SER A 172 0.72 -0.89 4.56
N PHE A 173 -0.02 -0.76 5.66
CA PHE A 173 -1.39 -0.26 5.62
C PHE A 173 -1.45 1.23 5.27
N VAL A 174 -0.58 2.06 5.84
CA VAL A 174 -0.50 3.49 5.49
C VAL A 174 -0.22 3.66 4.00
N THR A 175 0.78 2.94 3.47
CA THR A 175 1.10 2.95 2.04
C THR A 175 -0.10 2.53 1.18
N ALA A 176 -0.82 1.46 1.56
CA ALA A 176 -1.99 0.98 0.84
C ALA A 176 -3.11 2.03 0.76
N LEU A 177 -3.40 2.70 1.87
CA LEU A 177 -4.44 3.72 1.95
C LEU A 177 -4.10 4.94 1.11
N HIS A 178 -2.82 5.36 1.08
CA HIS A 178 -2.38 6.45 0.22
C HIS A 178 -2.46 6.11 -1.27
N HIS A 179 -2.12 4.89 -1.67
CA HIS A 179 -2.36 4.42 -3.03
C HIS A 179 -3.83 4.53 -3.43
N ALA A 180 -4.73 4.19 -2.52
CA ALA A 180 -6.16 4.16 -2.81
C ALA A 180 -6.80 5.55 -2.87
N THR A 181 -6.42 6.48 -1.98
CA THR A 181 -7.06 7.80 -1.86
C THR A 181 -6.50 8.84 -2.84
N ARG A 182 -5.27 8.65 -3.29
CA ARG A 182 -4.55 9.59 -4.13
C ARG A 182 -5.29 10.06 -5.39
N PRO A 183 -5.91 9.18 -6.21
CA PRO A 183 -6.62 9.58 -7.42
C PRO A 183 -7.80 10.53 -7.16
N VAL A 184 -8.39 10.44 -5.98
CA VAL A 184 -9.51 11.31 -5.56
C VAL A 184 -8.99 12.67 -5.16
N LEU A 185 -8.01 12.73 -4.26
CA LEU A 185 -7.42 13.97 -3.75
C LEU A 185 -6.79 14.83 -4.83
N ALA A 186 -6.13 14.22 -5.82
CA ALA A 186 -5.47 14.94 -6.90
C ALA A 186 -6.42 15.86 -7.71
N LYS A 187 -7.72 15.57 -7.72
CA LYS A 187 -8.72 16.36 -8.43
C LYS A 187 -9.08 17.67 -7.70
N HIS A 188 -8.78 17.76 -6.41
CA HIS A 188 -9.19 18.85 -5.54
C HIS A 188 -8.03 19.78 -5.14
N LEU A 189 -6.83 19.55 -5.65
CA LEU A 189 -5.64 20.33 -5.34
C LEU A 189 -5.43 21.44 -6.37
N ASP A 190 -5.67 22.68 -5.96
CA ASP A 190 -5.17 23.86 -6.67
C ASP A 190 -3.77 24.26 -6.18
N ALA A 191 -3.18 25.30 -6.79
CA ALA A 191 -1.84 25.77 -6.44
C ALA A 191 -1.73 26.24 -4.97
N LYS A 192 -2.81 26.77 -4.39
CA LYS A 192 -2.85 27.16 -2.97
C LYS A 192 -2.88 25.93 -2.08
N ALA A 193 -3.79 25.00 -2.36
CA ALA A 193 -3.92 23.77 -1.60
C ALA A 193 -2.62 22.94 -1.64
N GLY A 194 -1.93 22.90 -2.79
CA GLY A 194 -0.64 22.24 -2.89
C GLY A 194 0.42 22.85 -1.97
N ARG A 195 0.54 24.20 -1.94
CA ARG A 195 1.49 24.87 -1.01
C ARG A 195 1.12 24.66 0.46
N ASP A 196 -0.16 24.71 0.78
CA ASP A 196 -0.64 24.49 2.17
C ASP A 196 -0.34 23.05 2.61
N THR A 197 -0.55 22.06 1.74
CA THR A 197 -0.19 20.64 1.97
C THR A 197 1.31 20.49 2.26
N VAL A 198 2.17 21.08 1.43
CA VAL A 198 3.63 21.00 1.63
C VAL A 198 4.07 21.67 2.94
N ARG A 199 3.44 22.80 3.32
CA ARG A 199 3.70 23.43 4.60
C ARG A 199 3.31 22.54 5.79
N GLN A 200 2.18 21.83 5.69
CA GLN A 200 1.74 20.90 6.71
C GLN A 200 2.67 19.69 6.79
N HIS A 201 3.13 19.15 5.66
CA HIS A 201 4.14 18.09 5.64
C HIS A 201 5.42 18.55 6.36
N ALA A 202 5.91 19.76 6.11
CA ALA A 202 7.06 20.31 6.81
C ALA A 202 6.85 20.39 8.34
N ALA A 203 5.66 20.79 8.79
CA ALA A 203 5.33 20.83 10.21
C ALA A 203 5.30 19.44 10.87
N ILE A 204 4.80 18.43 10.15
CA ILE A 204 4.83 17.03 10.61
C ILE A 204 6.28 16.56 10.76
N VAL A 205 7.15 16.82 9.77
CA VAL A 205 8.56 16.44 9.83
C VAL A 205 9.28 17.09 11.00
N GLU A 206 9.01 18.36 11.25
CA GLU A 206 9.62 19.09 12.37
C GLU A 206 9.24 18.44 13.71
N ALA A 207 7.95 18.22 13.95
CA ALA A 207 7.48 17.56 15.17
C ALA A 207 8.04 16.14 15.35
N ILE A 208 8.18 15.37 14.26
CA ILE A 208 8.81 14.06 14.29
C ILE A 208 10.29 14.21 14.65
N SER A 209 11.02 15.13 14.03
CA SER A 209 12.47 15.33 14.26
C SER A 209 12.80 15.82 15.67
N GLU A 210 11.88 16.53 16.32
CA GLU A 210 11.98 16.97 17.72
C GLU A 210 11.63 15.85 18.73
N GLY A 211 11.10 14.70 18.25
CA GLY A 211 10.64 13.61 19.11
C GLY A 211 9.33 13.90 19.84
N ASP A 212 8.60 14.97 19.45
CA ASP A 212 7.33 15.34 20.08
C ASP A 212 6.16 14.54 19.48
N ALA A 213 5.83 13.43 20.12
CA ALA A 213 4.81 12.50 19.66
C ALA A 213 3.40 13.12 19.59
N GLU A 214 3.06 14.01 20.53
CA GLU A 214 1.73 14.64 20.54
C GLU A 214 1.66 15.75 19.48
N ALA A 215 2.70 16.56 19.30
CA ALA A 215 2.78 17.54 18.24
C ALA A 215 2.75 16.86 16.84
N ALA A 216 3.46 15.74 16.66
CA ALA A 216 3.46 14.99 15.40
C ALA A 216 2.05 14.46 15.04
N ALA A 217 1.34 13.89 16.03
CA ALA A 217 -0.03 13.45 15.82
C ALA A 217 -0.98 14.62 15.55
N GLY A 218 -0.85 15.72 16.27
CA GLY A 218 -1.67 16.93 16.06
C GLY A 218 -1.46 17.54 14.68
N ALA A 219 -0.20 17.64 14.22
CA ALA A 219 0.11 18.11 12.87
C ALA A 219 -0.44 17.18 11.78
N MET A 220 -0.37 15.85 11.99
CA MET A 220 -0.99 14.88 11.10
C MET A 220 -2.51 15.01 11.07
N GLU A 221 -3.14 15.19 12.22
CA GLU A 221 -4.59 15.37 12.31
C GLU A 221 -5.04 16.65 11.58
N GLU A 222 -4.33 17.74 11.76
CA GLU A 222 -4.61 19.00 11.06
C GLU A 222 -4.51 18.82 9.54
N HIS A 223 -3.48 18.12 9.07
CA HIS A 223 -3.28 17.79 7.68
C HIS A 223 -4.45 16.95 7.11
N LEU A 224 -4.83 15.87 7.78
CA LEU A 224 -5.94 15.03 7.32
C LEU A 224 -7.28 15.76 7.33
N ASN A 225 -7.52 16.61 8.34
CA ASN A 225 -8.69 17.49 8.42
C ASN A 225 -8.73 18.51 7.27
N TYR A 226 -7.56 19.05 6.90
CA TYR A 226 -7.46 19.97 5.77
C TYR A 226 -7.82 19.29 4.45
N LEU A 227 -7.28 18.11 4.18
CA LEU A 227 -7.60 17.34 2.97
C LEU A 227 -9.10 16.98 2.89
N GLN A 228 -9.70 16.62 4.02
CA GLN A 228 -11.14 16.33 4.10
C GLN A 228 -11.96 17.56 3.70
N ARG A 229 -11.67 18.73 4.28
CA ARG A 229 -12.37 19.98 3.93
C ARG A 229 -12.22 20.37 2.47
N LEU A 230 -11.03 20.17 1.86
CA LEU A 230 -10.82 20.43 0.43
C LEU A 230 -11.76 19.60 -0.43
N ARG A 231 -11.94 18.33 -0.11
CA ARG A 231 -12.86 17.46 -0.82
C ARG A 231 -14.31 17.90 -0.65
N ASP A 232 -14.74 18.12 0.60
CA ASP A 232 -16.13 18.45 0.92
C ASP A 232 -16.61 19.70 0.19
N VAL A 233 -15.77 20.73 0.07
CA VAL A 233 -16.07 21.96 -0.69
C VAL A 233 -16.26 21.71 -2.19
N HIS A 234 -15.56 20.72 -2.77
CA HIS A 234 -15.64 20.44 -4.19
C HIS A 234 -16.73 19.42 -4.55
N ASP A 235 -17.15 18.58 -3.60
CA ASP A 235 -18.22 17.60 -3.79
C ASP A 235 -19.62 18.16 -3.47
N GLU A 236 -19.73 19.36 -2.88
CA GLU A 236 -21.02 20.04 -2.74
C GLU A 236 -21.59 20.35 -4.12
N PRO A 237 -22.81 19.87 -4.47
CA PRO A 237 -23.44 20.22 -5.74
C PRO A 237 -23.65 21.73 -5.75
N ALA A 238 -23.18 22.38 -6.83
CA ALA A 238 -23.39 23.81 -7.05
C ALA A 238 -24.89 24.11 -6.84
N THR A 239 -25.24 24.60 -5.66
CA THR A 239 -26.60 25.02 -5.35
C THR A 239 -26.99 26.08 -6.37
N SER A 240 -27.99 25.73 -7.17
CA SER A 240 -28.58 26.56 -8.21
C SER A 240 -28.98 27.93 -7.62
N ASN A 241 -28.07 28.88 -7.72
CA ASN A 241 -28.38 30.28 -7.48
C ASN A 241 -28.92 30.84 -8.82
N GLY A 242 -30.20 31.00 -8.90
CA GLY A 242 -30.76 31.78 -10.01
C GLY A 242 -32.11 31.29 -10.53
N SER A 243 -33.20 31.74 -9.88
CA SER A 243 -34.34 32.27 -10.66
C SER A 243 -35.48 32.71 -9.73
N ARG A 244 -35.27 33.80 -9.03
CA ARG A 244 -36.42 34.70 -8.76
C ARG A 244 -36.40 35.76 -9.86
N LYS A 245 -37.02 35.49 -11.01
CA LYS A 245 -37.55 36.53 -11.88
C LYS A 245 -38.97 36.76 -11.47
N GLN A 246 -39.19 37.98 -11.05
CA GLN A 246 -40.44 38.69 -10.85
C GLN A 246 -41.41 38.44 -12.01
N GLU A 247 -42.58 37.95 -11.71
CA GLU A 247 -43.78 38.27 -12.50
C GLU A 247 -44.56 39.34 -11.72
N SER A 248 -44.44 40.55 -12.19
CA SER A 248 -45.39 41.66 -11.94
C SER A 248 -45.92 42.06 -13.30
N SER A 249 -47.17 41.74 -13.57
CA SER A 249 -48.23 42.53 -14.22
C SER A 249 -49.45 41.69 -14.48
#